data_2d35592803f4e60ab5fdd5c167628d3a
#
_entry.id   2d35592803f4e60ab5fdd5c167628d3a
#
_cell.length_a   1.000
_cell.length_b   1.000
_cell.length_c   1.000
_cell.angle_alpha   90.00
_cell.angle_beta   90.00
_cell.angle_gamma   90.00
#
_symmetry.space_group_name_H-M   'P 1'
#
loop_
_entity.id
_entity.type
_entity.pdbx_description
1 polymer ?
#
loop_
_entity_poly.entity_id
_entity_poly.type
_entity_poly.pdbx_seq_one_letter_code
_entity_poly.pdbx_strand_id
1 'polypeptide(L)'
;MDPLVTDPDKYKLVLENERVRILEYRDKPGDKTKQHSHPDFVLYTLSTFKRRLTVGDGRTLERAAAPGQTSFSEAHVHIGENVGGTDTHVLMIELKEPRPRKSAE
;
A
#
# COMPACT_ATOMS: atom_id res chain seq x y z
N MET A 1 11.82 -0.38 5.78
CA MET A 1 11.74 -1.47 4.79
C MET A 1 10.92 -1.01 3.59
N ASP A 2 11.62 -0.56 2.59
CA ASP A 2 10.99 0.00 1.40
C ASP A 2 10.41 -1.13 0.55
N PRO A 3 9.12 -1.06 0.16
CA PRO A 3 8.51 -2.10 -0.68
C PRO A 3 9.19 -2.28 -2.03
N LEU A 4 9.83 -1.25 -2.60
CA LEU A 4 10.62 -1.41 -3.82
C LEU A 4 11.83 -2.32 -3.61
N VAL A 5 12.31 -2.44 -2.38
CA VAL A 5 13.43 -3.32 -2.02
C VAL A 5 12.93 -4.70 -1.61
N THR A 6 11.85 -4.77 -0.83
CA THR A 6 11.35 -6.06 -0.31
C THR A 6 10.63 -6.86 -1.38
N ASP A 7 9.87 -6.20 -2.26
CA ASP A 7 9.02 -6.85 -3.26
C ASP A 7 9.14 -6.17 -4.63
N PRO A 8 10.34 -6.17 -5.23
CA PRO A 8 10.56 -5.46 -6.49
C PRO A 8 9.82 -6.07 -7.68
N ASP A 9 9.37 -7.32 -7.55
CA ASP A 9 8.57 -8.00 -8.56
C ASP A 9 7.11 -7.56 -8.57
N LYS A 10 6.64 -6.92 -7.49
CA LYS A 10 5.25 -6.49 -7.34
C LYS A 10 5.07 -4.99 -7.37
N TYR A 11 6.09 -4.24 -6.96
CA TYR A 11 6.06 -2.77 -6.89
C TYR A 11 6.90 -2.16 -8.00
N LYS A 12 6.37 -1.11 -8.62
CA LYS A 12 7.06 -0.36 -9.65
C LYS A 12 6.96 1.13 -9.33
N LEU A 13 8.09 1.83 -9.41
CA LEU A 13 8.11 3.28 -9.26
C LEU A 13 7.56 3.92 -10.53
N VAL A 14 6.48 4.70 -10.39
CA VAL A 14 5.84 5.39 -11.50
C VAL A 14 6.33 6.83 -11.61
N LEU A 15 6.38 7.53 -10.47
CA LEU A 15 6.78 8.93 -10.41
C LEU A 15 7.33 9.21 -9.03
N GLU A 16 8.36 10.05 -8.99
CA GLU A 16 8.89 10.55 -7.71
C GLU A 16 9.37 11.96 -7.89
N ASN A 17 9.03 12.81 -6.92
CA ASN A 17 9.59 14.13 -6.78
C ASN A 17 9.89 14.39 -5.31
N GLU A 18 10.15 15.63 -4.93
CA GLU A 18 10.47 15.96 -3.55
C GLU A 18 9.29 15.86 -2.59
N ARG A 19 8.05 15.73 -3.10
CA ARG A 19 6.85 15.74 -2.28
C ARG A 19 6.12 14.41 -2.23
N VAL A 20 6.13 13.65 -3.34
CA VAL A 20 5.39 12.39 -3.44
C VAL A 20 6.23 11.34 -4.13
N ARG A 21 5.87 10.09 -3.85
CA ARG A 21 6.37 8.93 -4.58
C ARG A 21 5.17 8.08 -4.96
N ILE A 22 4.96 7.84 -6.26
CA ILE A 22 3.84 7.04 -6.74
C ILE A 22 4.36 5.66 -7.11
N LEU A 23 3.80 4.64 -6.46
CA LEU A 23 4.10 3.24 -6.73
C LEU A 23 2.90 2.57 -7.37
N GLU A 24 3.16 1.74 -8.36
CA GLU A 24 2.15 0.83 -8.91
C GLU A 24 2.39 -0.55 -8.32
N TYR A 25 1.34 -1.17 -7.81
CA TYR A 25 1.39 -2.50 -7.22
C TYR A 25 0.51 -3.46 -8.00
N ARG A 26 1.05 -4.63 -8.32
CA ARG A 26 0.31 -5.72 -8.96
C ARG A 26 0.66 -7.04 -8.30
N ASP A 27 -0.35 -7.87 -8.10
CA ASP A 27 -0.14 -9.26 -7.70
C ASP A 27 -1.28 -10.14 -8.19
N LYS A 28 -1.14 -11.44 -7.96
CA LYS A 28 -2.10 -12.47 -8.34
C LYS A 28 -2.68 -13.14 -7.11
N PRO A 29 -3.85 -13.81 -7.22
CA PRO A 29 -4.39 -14.60 -6.11
C PRO A 29 -3.34 -15.50 -5.50
N GLY A 30 -3.24 -15.47 -4.17
CA GLY A 30 -2.28 -16.26 -3.42
C GLY A 30 -0.94 -15.57 -3.18
N ASP A 31 -0.64 -14.48 -3.88
CA ASP A 31 0.62 -13.77 -3.67
C ASP A 31 0.63 -13.08 -2.32
N LYS A 32 1.80 -13.07 -1.69
CA LYS A 32 2.03 -12.47 -0.38
C LYS A 32 3.31 -11.66 -0.43
N THR A 33 3.25 -10.43 0.09
CA THR A 33 4.45 -9.60 0.20
C THR A 33 5.28 -9.98 1.40
N LYS A 34 6.54 -9.57 1.38
CA LYS A 34 7.36 -9.53 2.60
C LYS A 34 6.91 -8.34 3.44
N GLN A 35 7.29 -8.35 4.72
CA GLN A 35 7.01 -7.22 5.59
C GLN A 35 7.71 -5.97 5.08
N HIS A 36 6.98 -4.87 4.98
CA HIS A 36 7.52 -3.59 4.55
C HIS A 36 6.75 -2.45 5.21
N SER A 37 7.27 -1.23 5.05
CA SER A 37 6.67 -0.04 5.65
C SER A 37 6.28 0.95 4.56
N HIS A 38 5.22 1.71 4.86
CA HIS A 38 4.78 2.83 4.05
C HIS A 38 4.72 4.08 4.92
N PRO A 39 5.04 5.26 4.37
CA PRO A 39 4.62 6.53 5.00
C PRO A 39 3.11 6.69 4.84
N ASP A 40 2.58 7.84 5.23
CA ASP A 40 1.19 8.18 4.89
C ASP A 40 1.01 8.12 3.38
N PHE A 41 -0.09 7.55 2.91
CA PHE A 41 -0.33 7.44 1.47
C PHE A 41 -1.81 7.46 1.12
N VAL A 42 -2.07 7.85 -0.13
CA VAL A 42 -3.38 7.72 -0.77
C VAL A 42 -3.35 6.48 -1.64
N LEU A 43 -4.37 5.67 -1.55
CA LEU A 43 -4.54 4.48 -2.38
C LEU A 43 -5.62 4.74 -3.43
N TYR A 44 -5.34 4.39 -4.68
CA TYR A 44 -6.31 4.42 -5.75
C TYR A 44 -6.40 3.02 -6.39
N THR A 45 -7.60 2.45 -6.40
CA THR A 45 -7.79 1.06 -6.87
C THR A 45 -8.09 1.01 -8.35
N LEU A 46 -7.45 0.07 -9.06
CA LEU A 46 -7.62 -0.12 -10.50
C LEU A 46 -8.25 -1.48 -10.83
N SER A 47 -8.49 -2.33 -9.83
CA SER A 47 -9.09 -3.64 -10.02
C SER A 47 -10.00 -4.00 -8.86
N THR A 48 -10.81 -5.03 -9.05
CA THR A 48 -11.54 -5.68 -7.96
C THR A 48 -10.60 -6.65 -7.27
N PHE A 49 -10.53 -6.58 -5.92
CA PHE A 49 -9.64 -7.49 -5.18
C PHE A 49 -10.10 -7.67 -3.75
N LYS A 50 -9.56 -8.70 -3.10
CA LYS A 50 -9.73 -8.93 -1.67
C LYS A 50 -8.36 -9.27 -1.08
N ARG A 51 -7.97 -8.55 -0.03
CA ARG A 51 -6.65 -8.69 0.58
C ARG A 51 -6.78 -8.84 2.09
N ARG A 52 -5.78 -9.53 2.65
CA ARG A 52 -5.56 -9.57 4.10
C ARG A 52 -4.27 -8.82 4.41
N LEU A 53 -4.35 -7.88 5.32
CA LEU A 53 -3.18 -7.15 5.82
C LEU A 53 -2.87 -7.64 7.22
N THR A 54 -1.62 -8.02 7.46
CA THR A 54 -1.11 -8.30 8.80
C THR A 54 -0.30 -7.10 9.22
N VAL A 55 -0.78 -6.38 10.25
CA VAL A 55 -0.13 -5.16 10.73
C VAL A 55 0.86 -5.49 11.83
N GLY A 56 1.65 -4.48 12.25
CA GLY A 56 2.86 -4.67 13.04
C GLY A 56 2.72 -5.45 14.35
N ASP A 57 1.55 -5.44 14.98
CA ASP A 57 1.29 -6.19 16.22
C ASP A 57 0.72 -7.60 15.98
N GLY A 58 0.64 -8.04 14.72
CA GLY A 58 0.12 -9.35 14.36
C GLY A 58 -1.38 -9.38 14.07
N ARG A 59 -2.10 -8.27 14.25
CA ARG A 59 -3.52 -8.21 13.90
C ARG A 59 -3.69 -8.29 12.40
N THR A 60 -4.80 -8.86 11.97
CA THR A 60 -5.14 -8.96 10.55
C THR A 60 -6.38 -8.13 10.24
N LEU A 61 -6.37 -7.51 9.07
CA LEU A 61 -7.48 -6.73 8.54
C LEU A 61 -7.78 -7.24 7.15
N GLU A 62 -9.06 -7.40 6.82
CA GLU A 62 -9.44 -7.72 5.44
C GLU A 62 -9.94 -6.46 4.73
N ARG A 63 -9.56 -6.34 3.47
CA ARG A 63 -9.95 -5.24 2.60
C ARG A 63 -10.49 -5.82 1.30
N ALA A 64 -11.67 -5.36 0.90
CA ALA A 64 -12.25 -5.66 -0.40
C ALA A 64 -12.42 -4.33 -1.14
N ALA A 65 -12.19 -4.34 -2.44
CA ALA A 65 -12.27 -3.12 -3.23
C ALA A 65 -12.81 -3.41 -4.64
N ALA A 66 -13.27 -2.35 -5.28
CA ALA A 66 -13.65 -2.32 -6.69
C ALA A 66 -12.83 -1.23 -7.38
N PRO A 67 -12.77 -1.20 -8.73
CA PRO A 67 -12.03 -0.15 -9.43
C PRO A 67 -12.53 1.25 -9.10
N GLY A 68 -11.62 2.22 -9.03
CA GLY A 68 -11.96 3.63 -8.87
C GLY A 68 -12.22 4.08 -7.45
N GLN A 69 -11.85 3.29 -6.46
CA GLN A 69 -11.99 3.67 -5.05
C GLN A 69 -10.72 4.34 -4.55
N THR A 70 -10.88 5.31 -3.66
CA THR A 70 -9.77 6.02 -3.03
C THR A 70 -9.86 5.89 -1.52
N SER A 71 -8.71 5.84 -0.87
CA SER A 71 -8.62 5.84 0.59
C SER A 71 -7.32 6.47 1.03
N PHE A 72 -7.27 6.93 2.27
CA PHE A 72 -6.06 7.44 2.90
C PHE A 72 -5.64 6.47 4.00
N SER A 73 -4.35 6.20 4.07
CA SER A 73 -3.80 5.34 5.10
C SER A 73 -2.66 6.03 5.81
N GLU A 74 -2.64 5.93 7.12
CA GLU A 74 -1.52 6.41 7.92
C GLU A 74 -0.33 5.48 7.78
N ALA A 75 0.87 6.04 8.01
CA ALA A 75 2.11 5.28 7.98
C ALA A 75 2.03 4.03 8.88
N HIS A 76 2.43 2.90 8.34
CA HIS A 76 2.44 1.65 9.10
C HIS A 76 3.32 0.60 8.44
N VAL A 77 3.56 -0.48 9.17
CA VAL A 77 4.28 -1.67 8.72
C VAL A 77 3.26 -2.78 8.52
N HIS A 78 3.35 -3.49 7.40
CA HIS A 78 2.43 -4.59 7.14
C HIS A 78 3.01 -5.66 6.22
N ILE A 79 2.30 -6.79 6.18
CA ILE A 79 2.42 -7.84 5.16
C ILE A 79 1.07 -7.88 4.46
N GLY A 80 1.06 -7.88 3.13
CA GLY A 80 -0.17 -7.98 2.35
C GLY A 80 -0.28 -9.32 1.63
N GLU A 81 -1.49 -9.87 1.60
CA GLU A 81 -1.77 -11.13 0.92
C GLU A 81 -3.04 -11.01 0.09
N ASN A 82 -2.97 -11.44 -1.17
CA ASN A 82 -4.17 -11.51 -2.02
C ASN A 82 -4.93 -12.78 -1.66
N VAL A 83 -6.05 -12.62 -0.96
CA VAL A 83 -6.90 -13.74 -0.54
C VAL A 83 -8.16 -13.84 -1.39
N GLY A 84 -8.26 -13.07 -2.47
CA GLY A 84 -9.37 -13.11 -3.40
C GLY A 84 -9.11 -14.00 -4.60
N GLY A 85 -10.00 -13.91 -5.59
CA GLY A 85 -9.91 -14.68 -6.83
C GLY A 85 -9.46 -13.85 -8.03
N THR A 86 -9.09 -12.58 -7.83
CA THR A 86 -8.70 -11.67 -8.90
C THR A 86 -7.39 -10.98 -8.56
N ASP A 87 -6.70 -10.47 -9.58
CA ASP A 87 -5.45 -9.75 -9.40
C ASP A 87 -5.69 -8.44 -8.65
N THR A 88 -4.75 -8.06 -7.80
CA THR A 88 -4.69 -6.72 -7.22
C THR A 88 -3.95 -5.78 -8.17
N HIS A 89 -4.50 -4.61 -8.42
CA HIS A 89 -3.84 -3.55 -9.16
C HIS A 89 -4.22 -2.21 -8.56
N VAL A 90 -3.23 -1.52 -8.00
CA VAL A 90 -3.45 -0.25 -7.31
C VAL A 90 -2.32 0.73 -7.59
N LEU A 91 -2.62 2.01 -7.39
CA LEU A 91 -1.60 3.06 -7.30
C LEU A 91 -1.56 3.53 -5.85
N MET A 92 -0.33 3.69 -5.33
CA MET A 92 -0.08 4.25 -4.00
C MET A 92 0.64 5.57 -4.17
N ILE A 93 0.04 6.63 -3.67
CA ILE A 93 0.65 7.96 -3.68
C ILE A 93 1.21 8.19 -2.28
N GLU A 94 2.49 7.91 -2.09
CA GLU A 94 3.17 8.08 -0.81
C GLU A 94 3.57 9.53 -0.62
N LEU A 95 3.28 10.07 0.56
CA LEU A 95 3.64 11.45 0.90
C LEU A 95 5.03 11.45 1.50
N LYS A 96 5.95 12.21 0.91
CA LYS A 96 7.34 12.27 1.36
C LYS A 96 7.55 13.30 2.47
N GLU A 97 6.65 14.25 2.60
CA GLU A 97 6.71 15.22 3.68
C GLU A 97 6.30 14.53 5.00
N PRO A 98 7.02 14.80 6.09
CA PRO A 98 6.61 14.27 7.38
C PRO A 98 5.24 14.82 7.77
N ARG A 99 4.51 14.03 8.55
CA ARG A 99 3.23 14.46 9.09
C ARG A 99 3.42 15.78 9.84
N PRO A 100 2.56 16.78 9.62
CA PRO A 100 2.68 18.05 10.34
C PRO A 100 2.64 17.81 11.85
N ARG A 101 3.51 18.52 12.57
CA ARG A 101 3.50 18.49 14.03
C ARG A 101 2.18 19.10 14.51
N LYS A 102 1.55 18.45 15.50
CA LYS A 102 0.39 19.05 16.14
C LYS A 102 0.78 20.39 16.74
N SER A 103 -0.10 21.37 16.57
CA SER A 103 0.10 22.66 17.21
C SER A 103 0.19 22.51 18.71
N ALA A 104 1.07 23.28 19.34
CA ALA A 104 1.25 23.28 20.79
C ALA A 104 0.27 24.19 21.52
N GLU A 105 -0.66 24.77 20.83
CA GLU A 105 -1.66 25.64 21.42
C GLU A 105 -2.63 24.90 22.33
#